data_aff5cec8cf73a9cbde06fae348e9a88c
#
_entry.id   aff5cec8cf73a9cbde06fae348e9a88c
#
_cell.length_a   1.000
_cell.length_b   1.000
_cell.length_c   1.000
_cell.angle_alpha   90.00
_cell.angle_beta   90.00
_cell.angle_gamma   90.00
#
_symmetry.space_group_name_H-M   'P 1'
#
loop_
_entity.id
_entity.type
_entity.pdbx_description
1 polymer ?
#
loop_
_entity_poly.entity_id
_entity_poly.type
_entity_poly.pdbx_seq_one_letter_code
_entity_poly.pdbx_strand_id
1 'polypeptide(L)'
;MIRAFWAALAVAEYAAGISNIIVGAMPPISPVNIVLGTSNVSHGLPLRPSLNATFVAMAIALGARAPIVNPLDARMMETVRAANLFLGQDPWAMAWIKAFRANRAAAE
;
A
#
# COMPACT_ATOMS: atom_id res chain seq x y z
N MET A 1 2.74 22.40 2.24
CA MET A 1 2.55 21.26 3.17
C MET A 1 1.11 20.77 3.20
N ILE A 2 0.17 21.62 3.54
CA ILE A 2 -1.26 21.26 3.62
C ILE A 2 -1.81 20.73 2.28
N ARG A 3 -1.37 21.28 1.16
CA ARG A 3 -1.80 20.85 -0.18
C ARG A 3 -1.45 19.39 -0.50
N ALA A 4 -0.26 18.93 -0.12
CA ALA A 4 0.16 17.55 -0.36
C ALA A 4 -0.66 16.56 0.49
N PHE A 5 -0.94 16.90 1.74
CA PHE A 5 -1.77 16.10 2.64
C PHE A 5 -3.20 15.92 2.08
N TRP A 6 -3.84 17.02 1.68
CA TRP A 6 -5.17 16.97 1.10
C TRP A 6 -5.21 16.21 -0.24
N ALA A 7 -4.16 16.35 -1.05
CA ALA A 7 -4.06 15.58 -2.29
C ALA A 7 -3.93 14.08 -2.02
N ALA A 8 -3.14 13.69 -1.02
CA ALA A 8 -3.01 12.28 -0.63
C ALA A 8 -4.33 11.71 -0.10
N LEU A 9 -5.02 12.46 0.74
CA LEU A 9 -6.33 12.06 1.26
C LEU A 9 -7.35 11.94 0.15
N ALA A 10 -7.40 12.92 -0.75
CA ALA A 10 -8.31 12.90 -1.89
C ALA A 10 -8.05 11.71 -2.83
N VAL A 11 -6.79 11.36 -3.07
CA VAL A 11 -6.44 10.19 -3.87
C VAL A 11 -6.88 8.89 -3.18
N ALA A 12 -6.67 8.77 -1.87
CA ALA A 12 -7.10 7.60 -1.11
C ALA A 12 -8.64 7.48 -1.11
N GLU A 13 -9.34 8.57 -0.88
CA GLU A 13 -10.81 8.60 -0.95
C GLU A 13 -11.33 8.29 -2.35
N TYR A 14 -10.68 8.84 -3.37
CA TYR A 14 -11.04 8.59 -4.76
C TYR A 14 -10.84 7.11 -5.13
N ALA A 15 -9.72 6.53 -4.75
CA ALA A 15 -9.44 5.10 -4.98
C ALA A 15 -10.46 4.21 -4.25
N ALA A 16 -10.78 4.52 -3.00
CA ALA A 16 -11.79 3.80 -2.24
C ALA A 16 -13.19 3.98 -2.85
N GLY A 17 -13.53 5.19 -3.27
CA GLY A 17 -14.80 5.50 -3.90
C GLY A 17 -15.01 4.76 -5.22
N ILE A 18 -13.98 4.76 -6.08
CA ILE A 18 -14.03 4.02 -7.35
C ILE A 18 -14.16 2.52 -7.08
N SER A 19 -13.36 1.97 -6.16
CA SER A 19 -13.43 0.56 -5.81
C SER A 19 -14.83 0.17 -5.35
N ASN A 20 -15.44 0.95 -4.48
CA ASN A 20 -16.79 0.71 -3.97
C ASN A 20 -17.86 0.83 -5.06
N ILE A 21 -17.75 1.81 -5.94
CA ILE A 21 -18.68 2.01 -7.05
C ILE A 21 -18.62 0.82 -8.01
N ILE A 22 -17.41 0.41 -8.39
CA ILE A 22 -17.22 -0.67 -9.35
C ILE A 22 -17.68 -2.00 -8.75
N VAL A 23 -17.32 -2.30 -7.51
CA VAL A 23 -17.72 -3.53 -6.82
C VAL A 23 -19.24 -3.55 -6.61
N GLY A 24 -19.84 -2.41 -6.28
CA GLY A 24 -21.29 -2.30 -6.11
C GLY A 24 -22.08 -2.40 -7.41
N ALA A 25 -21.50 -1.94 -8.53
CA ALA A 25 -22.15 -1.94 -9.83
C ALA A 25 -22.02 -3.25 -10.61
N MET A 26 -21.04 -4.10 -10.26
CA MET A 26 -20.68 -5.30 -11.03
C MET A 26 -20.47 -6.54 -10.15
N PRO A 27 -21.43 -6.95 -9.33
CA PRO A 27 -21.35 -8.23 -8.65
C PRO A 27 -21.58 -9.37 -9.68
N PRO A 28 -20.91 -10.48 -9.62
CA PRO A 28 -19.80 -11.01 -8.82
C PRO A 28 -18.44 -10.93 -9.54
N ILE A 29 -18.18 -9.87 -10.27
CA ILE A 29 -16.95 -9.72 -11.05
C ILE A 29 -15.79 -9.42 -10.08
N SER A 30 -14.65 -10.03 -10.34
CA SER A 30 -13.42 -9.76 -9.60
C SER A 30 -13.18 -8.26 -9.49
N PRO A 31 -12.81 -7.75 -8.31
CA PRO A 31 -12.58 -6.32 -8.14
C PRO A 31 -11.53 -5.81 -9.11
N VAL A 32 -11.78 -4.65 -9.69
CA VAL A 32 -10.85 -4.01 -10.61
C VAL A 32 -9.58 -3.62 -9.86
N ASN A 33 -8.43 -3.91 -10.46
CA ASN A 33 -7.16 -3.49 -9.91
C ASN A 33 -6.99 -1.98 -10.07
N ILE A 34 -6.77 -1.30 -8.96
CA ILE A 34 -6.45 0.13 -8.95
C ILE A 34 -4.93 0.27 -8.92
N VAL A 35 -4.39 0.90 -9.95
CA VAL A 35 -2.97 1.24 -10.06
C VAL A 35 -2.79 2.68 -9.63
N LEU A 36 -1.88 2.94 -8.72
CA LEU A 36 -1.56 4.30 -8.31
C LEU A 36 -0.08 4.47 -7.98
N GLY A 37 0.45 5.65 -8.29
CA GLY A 37 1.79 6.07 -7.90
C GLY A 37 1.81 6.50 -6.43
N THR A 38 2.81 6.04 -5.68
CA THR A 38 2.83 6.21 -4.22
C THR A 38 3.82 7.26 -3.72
N SER A 39 4.74 7.74 -4.58
CA SER A 39 5.75 8.70 -4.17
C SER A 39 5.33 10.17 -4.33
N ASN A 40 4.31 10.46 -5.12
CA ASN A 40 3.88 11.82 -5.40
C ASN A 40 3.26 12.52 -4.18
N VAL A 41 2.68 11.76 -3.27
CA VAL A 41 1.99 12.28 -2.09
C VAL A 41 2.90 13.01 -1.11
N SER A 42 4.18 12.67 -1.11
CA SER A 42 5.17 13.24 -0.19
C SER A 42 6.06 14.31 -0.81
N HIS A 43 5.75 14.75 -2.03
CA HIS A 43 6.57 15.72 -2.75
C HIS A 43 6.75 17.02 -1.98
N GLY A 44 7.99 17.43 -1.76
CA GLY A 44 8.32 18.62 -0.99
C GLY A 44 8.22 18.48 0.52
N LEU A 45 7.95 17.27 1.04
CA LEU A 45 7.86 17.02 2.48
C LEU A 45 9.10 16.27 3.01
N PRO A 46 9.44 16.46 4.29
CA PRO A 46 10.51 15.68 4.91
C PRO A 46 10.06 14.25 5.20
N LEU A 47 11.02 13.34 5.39
CA LEU A 47 10.78 11.93 5.75
C LEU A 47 9.89 11.19 4.74
N ARG A 48 10.12 11.44 3.47
CA ARG A 48 9.35 10.85 2.38
C ARG A 48 9.18 9.32 2.46
N PRO A 49 10.22 8.53 2.79
CA PRO A 49 10.04 7.07 2.91
C PRO A 49 8.96 6.67 3.91
N SER A 50 8.88 7.34 5.05
CA SER A 50 7.84 7.08 6.06
C SER A 50 6.45 7.46 5.58
N LEU A 51 6.34 8.62 4.92
CA LEU A 51 5.07 9.08 4.36
C LEU A 51 4.58 8.17 3.24
N ASN A 52 5.47 7.77 2.34
CA ASN A 52 5.12 6.89 1.24
C ASN A 52 4.67 5.52 1.74
N ALA A 53 5.37 4.94 2.72
CA ALA A 53 5.00 3.66 3.31
C ALA A 53 3.63 3.72 4.01
N THR A 54 3.39 4.76 4.78
CA THR A 54 2.11 4.97 5.47
C THR A 54 0.97 5.13 4.47
N PHE A 55 1.17 5.93 3.43
CA PHE A 55 0.18 6.11 2.37
C PHE A 55 -0.15 4.79 1.66
N VAL A 56 0.85 3.99 1.34
CA VAL A 56 0.64 2.67 0.70
C VAL A 56 -0.17 1.75 1.60
N ALA A 57 0.14 1.68 2.89
CA ALA A 57 -0.63 0.88 3.83
C ALA A 57 -2.11 1.29 3.87
N MET A 58 -2.38 2.59 3.93
CA MET A 58 -3.74 3.12 3.92
C MET A 58 -4.46 2.84 2.59
N ALA A 59 -3.76 3.01 1.47
CA ALA A 59 -4.32 2.73 0.15
C ALA A 59 -4.66 1.24 -0.03
N ILE A 60 -3.80 0.34 0.42
CA ILE A 60 -4.06 -1.10 0.38
C ILE A 60 -5.28 -1.46 1.24
N ALA A 61 -5.39 -0.89 2.43
CA ALA A 61 -6.55 -1.11 3.31
C ALA A 61 -7.86 -0.64 2.67
N LEU A 62 -7.81 0.39 1.83
CA LEU A 62 -8.95 0.94 1.11
C LEU A 62 -9.20 0.25 -0.25
N GLY A 63 -8.46 -0.78 -0.60
CA GLY A 63 -8.72 -1.60 -1.78
C GLY A 63 -7.76 -1.40 -2.95
N ALA A 64 -6.69 -0.62 -2.82
CA ALA A 64 -5.65 -0.54 -3.84
C ALA A 64 -4.90 -1.87 -3.95
N ARG A 65 -4.81 -2.43 -5.15
CA ARG A 65 -4.22 -3.75 -5.37
C ARG A 65 -2.91 -3.73 -6.13
N ALA A 66 -2.62 -2.66 -6.85
CA ALA A 66 -1.45 -2.53 -7.69
C ALA A 66 -0.74 -1.18 -7.47
N PRO A 67 -0.27 -0.87 -6.26
CA PRO A 67 0.50 0.33 -6.03
C PRO A 67 1.87 0.23 -6.73
N ILE A 68 2.29 1.32 -7.36
CA ILE A 68 3.62 1.43 -7.96
C ILE A 68 4.56 1.91 -6.86
N VAL A 69 5.48 1.06 -6.44
CA VAL A 69 6.40 1.31 -5.33
C VAL A 69 7.84 1.05 -5.75
N ASN A 70 8.79 1.58 -4.97
CA ASN A 70 10.19 1.23 -5.12
C ASN A 70 10.50 -0.09 -4.38
N PRO A 71 10.79 -1.19 -5.10
CA PRO A 71 11.04 -2.48 -4.46
C PRO A 71 12.38 -2.54 -3.72
N LEU A 72 13.26 -1.57 -3.92
CA LEU A 72 14.54 -1.47 -3.21
C LEU A 72 14.40 -0.79 -1.86
N ASP A 73 13.28 -0.17 -1.58
CA ASP A 73 12.99 0.41 -0.28
C ASP A 73 12.47 -0.69 0.66
N ALA A 74 13.35 -1.12 1.59
CA ALA A 74 13.05 -2.19 2.54
C ALA A 74 11.83 -1.87 3.41
N ARG A 75 11.69 -0.63 3.85
CA ARG A 75 10.54 -0.18 4.65
C ARG A 75 9.24 -0.28 3.86
N MET A 76 9.27 0.10 2.59
CA MET A 76 8.12 -0.03 1.70
C MET A 76 7.69 -1.48 1.56
N MET A 77 8.63 -2.37 1.32
CA MET A 77 8.34 -3.80 1.15
C MET A 77 7.86 -4.46 2.45
N GLU A 78 8.40 -4.06 3.60
CA GLU A 78 7.89 -4.49 4.90
C GLU A 78 6.44 -4.03 5.12
N THR A 79 6.15 -2.78 4.77
CA THR A 79 4.81 -2.20 4.91
C THR A 79 3.79 -2.95 4.04
N VAL A 80 4.13 -3.27 2.81
CA VAL A 80 3.26 -4.06 1.92
C VAL A 80 2.99 -5.45 2.52
N ARG A 81 4.03 -6.12 3.01
CA ARG A 81 3.87 -7.44 3.65
C ARG A 81 3.03 -7.37 4.91
N ALA A 82 3.23 -6.34 5.73
CA ALA A 82 2.43 -6.13 6.94
C ALA A 82 0.96 -5.87 6.62
N ALA A 83 0.67 -5.05 5.63
CA ALA A 83 -0.69 -4.79 5.18
C ALA A 83 -1.37 -6.07 4.67
N ASN A 84 -0.67 -6.88 3.88
CA ASN A 84 -1.18 -8.17 3.42
C ASN A 84 -1.47 -9.14 4.57
N LEU A 85 -0.60 -9.16 5.58
CA LEU A 85 -0.79 -9.98 6.78
C LEU A 85 -2.10 -9.60 7.49
N PHE A 86 -2.30 -8.32 7.74
CA PHE A 86 -3.50 -7.85 8.45
C PHE A 86 -4.79 -7.98 7.63
N LEU A 87 -4.70 -7.99 6.32
CA LEU A 87 -5.85 -8.23 5.44
C LEU A 87 -6.16 -9.72 5.20
N GLY A 88 -5.46 -10.62 5.87
CA GLY A 88 -5.68 -12.06 5.73
C GLY A 88 -5.13 -12.67 4.45
N GLN A 89 -4.24 -11.97 3.75
CA GLN A 89 -3.63 -12.42 2.49
C GLN A 89 -2.36 -13.25 2.70
N ASP A 90 -1.91 -13.38 3.92
CA ASP A 90 -0.70 -14.13 4.29
C ASP A 90 -1.06 -15.20 5.34
N PRO A 91 -1.52 -16.37 4.93
CA PRO A 91 -1.92 -17.45 5.84
C PRO A 91 -0.77 -17.82 6.79
N TRP A 92 -1.09 -17.89 8.08
CA TRP A 92 -0.12 -18.25 9.12
C TRP A 92 1.10 -17.33 9.21
N ALA A 93 1.03 -16.14 8.68
CA ALA A 93 2.14 -15.19 8.60
C ALA A 93 3.40 -15.77 7.92
N MET A 94 3.24 -16.72 7.03
CA MET A 94 4.37 -17.45 6.43
C MET A 94 5.27 -16.56 5.59
N ALA A 95 4.70 -15.68 4.77
CA ALA A 95 5.48 -14.76 3.96
C ALA A 95 6.22 -13.73 4.82
N TRP A 96 5.57 -13.23 5.86
CA TRP A 96 6.18 -12.31 6.82
C TRP A 96 7.39 -12.93 7.54
N ILE A 97 7.21 -14.13 8.09
CA ILE A 97 8.26 -14.85 8.81
C ILE A 97 9.42 -15.21 7.87
N LYS A 98 9.12 -15.66 6.66
CA LYS A 98 10.14 -16.00 5.67
C LYS A 98 10.99 -14.78 5.30
N ALA A 99 10.37 -13.63 5.08
CA ALA A 99 11.08 -12.39 4.78
C ALA A 99 11.98 -11.93 5.94
N PHE A 100 11.49 -12.04 7.17
CA PHE A 100 12.27 -11.73 8.36
C PHE A 100 13.52 -12.62 8.47
N ARG A 101 13.37 -13.92 8.29
CA ARG A 101 14.49 -14.88 8.33
C ARG A 101 15.52 -14.61 7.24
N ALA A 102 15.07 -14.28 6.03
CA ALA A 102 15.96 -13.95 4.92
C ALA A 102 16.76 -12.67 5.21
N ASN A 103 16.13 -11.64 5.73
CA ASN A 103 16.79 -10.38 6.09
C ASN A 103 17.79 -10.57 7.23
N ARG A 104 17.46 -11.40 8.21
CA ARG A 104 18.38 -11.73 9.30
C ARG A 104 19.60 -12.49 8.81
N ALA A 105 19.43 -13.47 7.95
CA ALA A 105 20.53 -14.22 7.35
C ALA A 105 21.44 -13.33 6.51
N ALA A 106 20.89 -12.36 5.78
CA ALA A 106 21.66 -11.40 4.99
C ALA A 106 22.46 -10.40 5.85
N ALA A 107 22.02 -10.15 7.09
CA ALA A 107 22.71 -9.24 8.03
C ALA A 107 23.89 -9.92 8.79
N GLU A 108 23.94 -11.24 8.79
CA GLU A 108 25.02 -12.04 9.38
C GLU A 108 26.12 -12.31 8.34
#